data_48ee57aa9b56c7d604b7ddc122f0898d
#
_entry.id   48ee57aa9b56c7d604b7ddc122f0898d
#
_cell.length_a   1.000
_cell.length_b   1.000
_cell.length_c   1.000
_cell.angle_alpha   90.00
_cell.angle_beta   90.00
_cell.angle_gamma   90.00
#
_symmetry.space_group_name_H-M   'P 1'
#
loop_
_entity.id
_entity.type
_entity.pdbx_description
1 polymer ?
#
loop_
_entity_poly.entity_id
_entity_poly.type
_entity_poly.pdbx_seq_one_letter_code
_entity_poly.pdbx_strand_id
1 'polypeptide(L)'
;ARRQRQMCIRDSPKVFVSSDDVTKGKPNPEPYKKGAELSHVNPTNCIVVEDAPAGVLSGKRAGARVLALKTTHEAERLWRQGADFVVDDLSKVKAHWSGDKVVLTIDSEERPSFE
;
A
#
# COMPACT_ATOMS: atom_id res chain seq x y z
N ALA A 1 5.01 3.78 -18.65
CA ALA A 1 3.57 3.96 -18.83
C ALA A 1 2.84 4.00 -17.50
N ARG A 2 1.75 4.74 -17.46
CA ARG A 2 0.92 4.88 -16.26
C ARG A 2 -0.49 4.44 -16.57
N ARG A 3 -1.15 3.95 -15.53
CA ARG A 3 -2.54 3.54 -15.60
C ARG A 3 -3.29 4.06 -14.38
N GLN A 4 -4.45 4.67 -14.62
CA GLN A 4 -5.33 5.06 -13.53
C GLN A 4 -6.06 3.81 -13.03
N ARG A 5 -6.01 3.60 -11.73
CA ARG A 5 -6.60 2.44 -11.09
C ARG A 5 -7.49 2.89 -9.94
N GLN A 6 -8.58 2.16 -9.75
CA GLN A 6 -9.50 2.42 -8.66
C GLN A 6 -9.48 1.26 -7.68
N MET A 7 -9.52 1.61 -6.41
CA MET A 7 -9.60 0.67 -5.32
C MET A 7 -10.71 1.10 -4.38
N CYS A 8 -11.64 0.20 -4.11
CA CYS A 8 -12.73 0.46 -3.17
C CYS A 8 -12.39 -0.17 -1.82
N ILE A 9 -12.51 0.63 -0.76
CA ILE A 9 -12.35 0.17 0.61
C ILE A 9 -13.70 0.26 1.26
N ARG A 10 -14.22 -0.87 1.77
CA ARG A 10 -15.54 -0.97 2.38
C ARG A 10 -15.48 -0.71 3.88
N ASP A 11 -16.64 -0.34 4.44
CA ASP A 11 -16.86 -0.09 5.87
C ASP A 11 -16.00 1.06 6.39
N SER A 12 -15.29 0.87 7.47
CA SER A 12 -14.41 1.90 8.04
C SER A 12 -13.01 1.74 7.47
N PRO A 13 -12.69 2.35 6.32
CA PRO A 13 -11.40 2.16 5.70
C PRO A 13 -10.29 2.71 6.57
N LYS A 14 -9.18 1.96 6.64
CA LYS A 14 -7.99 2.36 7.35
C LYS A 14 -6.81 2.40 6.39
N VAL A 15 -6.09 3.50 6.44
CA VAL A 15 -4.84 3.64 5.72
C VAL A 15 -3.71 3.58 6.72
N PHE A 16 -2.80 2.61 6.54
CA PHE A 16 -1.60 2.53 7.35
C PHE A 16 -0.47 3.22 6.60
N VAL A 17 0.02 4.29 7.20
CA VAL A 17 1.21 4.96 6.69
C VAL A 17 2.35 4.58 7.60
N SER A 18 3.35 3.92 7.04
CA SER A 18 4.53 3.53 7.76
C SER A 18 5.67 4.46 7.39
N SER A 19 6.39 4.92 8.39
CA SER A 19 7.60 5.68 8.20
C SER A 19 8.81 4.81 8.46
N ASP A 20 9.99 5.31 8.13
CA ASP A 20 11.24 4.60 8.39
C ASP A 20 11.46 4.30 9.87
N ASP A 21 10.78 5.03 10.75
CA ASP A 21 10.86 4.80 12.19
C ASP A 21 10.34 3.43 12.60
N VAL A 22 9.52 2.80 11.76
CA VAL A 22 8.93 1.49 12.02
C VAL A 22 9.61 0.39 11.22
N THR A 23 10.80 0.65 10.70
CA THR A 23 11.51 -0.34 9.86
C THR A 23 12.05 -1.52 10.67
N LYS A 24 12.19 -1.36 11.97
CA LYS A 24 12.71 -2.42 12.83
C LYS A 24 11.74 -3.59 12.86
N GLY A 25 12.20 -4.75 12.38
CA GLY A 25 11.36 -5.94 12.27
C GLY A 25 10.82 -6.23 10.89
N LYS A 26 10.89 -5.29 9.95
CA LYS A 26 10.53 -5.56 8.56
C LYS A 26 11.59 -6.48 7.92
N PRO A 27 11.18 -7.41 7.10
CA PRO A 27 9.86 -7.58 6.45
C PRO A 27 8.83 -8.37 7.27
N ASN A 28 8.96 -8.42 8.59
CA ASN A 28 8.00 -9.09 9.43
C ASN A 28 6.61 -8.45 9.29
N PRO A 29 5.53 -9.23 9.10
CA PRO A 29 4.17 -8.68 8.93
C PRO A 29 3.54 -8.20 10.24
N GLU A 30 4.08 -8.53 11.40
CA GLU A 30 3.44 -8.28 12.70
C GLU A 30 3.05 -6.82 12.95
N PRO A 31 3.88 -5.81 12.64
CA PRO A 31 3.46 -4.43 12.87
C PRO A 31 2.16 -4.06 12.16
N TYR A 32 1.99 -4.52 10.93
CA TYR A 32 0.79 -4.22 10.14
C TYR A 32 -0.40 -5.06 10.58
N LYS A 33 -0.17 -6.34 10.92
CA LYS A 33 -1.22 -7.19 11.48
C LYS A 33 -1.75 -6.62 12.78
N LYS A 34 -0.84 -6.20 13.66
CA LYS A 34 -1.21 -5.62 14.94
C LYS A 34 -1.96 -4.30 14.76
N GLY A 35 -1.52 -3.47 13.83
CA GLY A 35 -2.21 -2.23 13.52
C GLY A 35 -3.65 -2.47 13.07
N ALA A 36 -3.85 -3.46 12.19
CA ALA A 36 -5.19 -3.83 11.73
C ALA A 36 -6.04 -4.36 12.89
N GLU A 37 -5.48 -5.22 13.73
CA GLU A 37 -6.17 -5.75 14.90
C GLU A 37 -6.62 -4.65 15.85
N LEU A 38 -5.72 -3.73 16.18
CA LEU A 38 -6.02 -2.61 17.06
C LEU A 38 -7.05 -1.66 16.45
N SER A 39 -7.15 -1.60 15.14
CA SER A 39 -8.15 -0.79 14.44
C SER A 39 -9.44 -1.55 14.17
N HIS A 40 -9.54 -2.80 14.59
CA HIS A 40 -10.70 -3.66 14.40
C HIS A 40 -11.07 -3.85 12.93
N VAL A 41 -10.07 -3.97 12.06
CA VAL A 41 -10.28 -4.19 10.63
C VAL A 41 -9.46 -5.39 10.15
N ASN A 42 -9.96 -6.06 9.11
CA ASN A 42 -9.21 -7.12 8.46
C ASN A 42 -8.12 -6.51 7.58
N PRO A 43 -6.88 -7.03 7.59
CA PRO A 43 -5.81 -6.52 6.72
C PRO A 43 -6.20 -6.45 5.24
N THR A 44 -7.07 -7.34 4.77
CA THR A 44 -7.54 -7.31 3.37
C THR A 44 -8.35 -6.05 3.04
N ASN A 45 -8.86 -5.35 4.05
CA ASN A 45 -9.58 -4.09 3.90
C ASN A 45 -8.69 -2.88 4.18
N CYS A 46 -7.38 -3.09 4.27
CA CYS A 46 -6.41 -2.05 4.55
C CYS A 46 -5.54 -1.79 3.33
N ILE A 47 -5.05 -0.58 3.24
CA ILE A 47 -3.96 -0.25 2.33
C ILE A 47 -2.77 0.22 3.15
N VAL A 48 -1.61 -0.35 2.88
CA VAL A 48 -0.35 0.07 3.48
C VAL A 48 0.35 0.99 2.49
N VAL A 49 0.77 2.14 2.97
CA VAL A 49 1.56 3.09 2.17
C VAL A 49 3.01 2.98 2.62
N GLU A 50 3.89 2.66 1.70
CA GLU A 50 5.27 2.32 2.03
C GLU A 50 6.23 2.84 0.95
N ASP A 51 7.45 3.17 1.34
CA ASP A 51 8.48 3.67 0.42
C ASP A 51 9.67 2.72 0.26
N ALA A 52 9.78 1.71 1.09
CA ALA A 52 10.92 0.79 1.09
C ALA A 52 10.51 -0.63 0.72
N PRO A 53 11.37 -1.37 -0.01
CA PRO A 53 11.06 -2.75 -0.40
C PRO A 53 10.71 -3.66 0.77
N ALA A 54 11.45 -3.58 1.87
CA ALA A 54 11.16 -4.41 3.05
C ALA A 54 9.79 -4.08 3.65
N GLY A 55 9.37 -2.82 3.62
CA GLY A 55 8.05 -2.41 4.08
C GLY A 55 6.93 -2.90 3.16
N VAL A 56 7.16 -2.89 1.86
CA VAL A 56 6.21 -3.46 0.90
C VAL A 56 5.98 -4.93 1.20
N LEU A 57 7.06 -5.69 1.36
CA LEU A 57 6.96 -7.12 1.66
C LEU A 57 6.24 -7.36 2.99
N SER A 58 6.54 -6.56 4.01
CA SER A 58 5.87 -6.63 5.31
C SER A 58 4.36 -6.43 5.17
N GLY A 59 3.94 -5.40 4.44
CA GLY A 59 2.51 -5.15 4.20
C GLY A 59 1.83 -6.28 3.44
N LYS A 60 2.50 -6.82 2.42
CA LYS A 60 1.96 -7.94 1.65
C LYS A 60 1.84 -9.21 2.50
N ARG A 61 2.82 -9.49 3.34
CA ARG A 61 2.78 -10.64 4.25
C ARG A 61 1.68 -10.51 5.29
N ALA A 62 1.31 -9.28 5.64
CA ALA A 62 0.19 -9.03 6.53
C ALA A 62 -1.17 -9.22 5.87
N GLY A 63 -1.21 -9.38 4.55
CA GLY A 63 -2.45 -9.56 3.80
C GLY A 63 -3.07 -8.26 3.29
N ALA A 64 -2.40 -7.13 3.46
CA ALA A 64 -2.88 -5.84 2.99
C ALA A 64 -2.53 -5.59 1.53
N ARG A 65 -3.21 -4.64 0.90
CA ARG A 65 -2.74 -4.07 -0.36
C ARG A 65 -1.69 -3.03 -0.05
N VAL A 66 -0.73 -2.88 -0.94
CA VAL A 66 0.39 -1.96 -0.72
C VAL A 66 0.46 -0.96 -1.86
N LEU A 67 0.39 0.31 -1.48
CA LEU A 67 0.69 1.45 -2.34
C LEU A 67 2.12 1.88 -2.05
N ALA A 68 3.01 1.69 -2.99
CA ALA A 68 4.41 2.04 -2.81
C ALA A 68 4.71 3.40 -3.42
N LEU A 69 5.52 4.18 -2.71
CA LEU A 69 5.99 5.49 -3.13
C LEU A 69 7.45 5.36 -3.57
N LYS A 70 7.75 5.70 -4.83
CA LYS A 70 9.13 5.63 -5.32
C LYS A 70 9.91 6.92 -5.02
N THR A 71 9.82 7.35 -3.78
CA THR A 71 10.51 8.56 -3.32
C THR A 71 11.98 8.31 -2.99
N THR A 72 12.31 7.10 -2.55
CA THR A 72 13.66 6.74 -2.09
C THR A 72 14.24 5.51 -2.78
N HIS A 73 13.41 4.73 -3.48
CA HIS A 73 13.82 3.49 -4.15
C HIS A 73 13.23 3.43 -5.55
N GLU A 74 13.89 2.69 -6.43
CA GLU A 74 13.40 2.48 -7.78
C GLU A 74 12.13 1.63 -7.80
N ALA A 75 11.26 1.91 -8.77
CA ALA A 75 9.98 1.21 -8.91
C ALA A 75 10.15 -0.31 -9.02
N GLU A 76 11.14 -0.79 -9.77
CA GLU A 76 11.38 -2.22 -9.94
C GLU A 76 11.54 -2.95 -8.60
N ARG A 77 12.30 -2.35 -7.67
CA ARG A 77 12.51 -2.95 -6.35
C ARG A 77 11.22 -3.06 -5.56
N LEU A 78 10.35 -2.08 -5.71
CA LEU A 78 9.05 -2.05 -5.04
C LEU A 78 8.10 -3.08 -5.65
N TRP A 79 8.05 -3.15 -6.98
CA TRP A 79 7.23 -4.12 -7.69
C TRP A 79 7.64 -5.56 -7.37
N ARG A 80 8.94 -5.83 -7.27
CA ARG A 80 9.44 -7.18 -6.97
C ARG A 80 9.03 -7.69 -5.59
N GLN A 81 8.78 -6.77 -4.66
CA GLN A 81 8.30 -7.16 -3.33
C GLN A 81 6.77 -7.30 -3.27
N GLY A 82 6.09 -7.10 -4.38
CA GLY A 82 4.66 -7.37 -4.48
C GLY A 82 3.77 -6.15 -4.34
N ALA A 83 4.30 -4.94 -4.48
CA ALA A 83 3.46 -3.75 -4.46
C ALA A 83 2.29 -3.89 -5.42
N ASP A 84 1.12 -3.45 -5.00
CA ASP A 84 -0.08 -3.44 -5.84
C ASP A 84 -0.10 -2.21 -6.74
N PHE A 85 0.45 -1.11 -6.24
CA PHE A 85 0.54 0.16 -6.96
C PHE A 85 1.89 0.79 -6.67
N VAL A 86 2.45 1.48 -7.66
CA VAL A 86 3.67 2.29 -7.49
C VAL A 86 3.41 3.67 -8.07
N VAL A 87 3.62 4.68 -7.27
CA VAL A 87 3.42 6.08 -7.65
C VAL A 87 4.66 6.92 -7.29
N ASP A 88 4.78 8.08 -7.94
CA ASP A 88 5.88 9.00 -7.64
C ASP A 88 5.80 9.51 -6.20
N ASP A 89 4.60 9.91 -5.81
CA ASP A 89 4.28 10.41 -4.48
C ASP A 89 2.75 10.41 -4.27
N LEU A 90 2.29 10.86 -3.11
CA LEU A 90 0.86 10.85 -2.79
C LEU A 90 0.01 11.81 -3.63
N SER A 91 0.61 12.72 -4.39
CA SER A 91 -0.15 13.58 -5.31
C SER A 91 -0.84 12.79 -6.42
N LYS A 92 -0.40 11.55 -6.66
CA LYS A 92 -0.97 10.64 -7.66
C LYS A 92 -2.16 9.84 -7.12
N VAL A 93 -2.59 10.12 -5.92
CA VAL A 93 -3.69 9.39 -5.27
C VAL A 93 -4.78 10.38 -4.88
N LYS A 94 -6.00 10.06 -5.25
CA LYS A 94 -7.20 10.82 -4.85
C LYS A 94 -8.16 9.89 -4.16
N ALA A 95 -8.85 10.39 -3.14
CA ALA A 95 -9.83 9.64 -2.39
C ALA A 95 -11.17 10.38 -2.41
N HIS A 96 -12.26 9.63 -2.52
CA HIS A 96 -13.59 10.20 -2.40
C HIS A 96 -14.56 9.17 -1.83
N TRP A 97 -15.62 9.66 -1.22
CA TRP A 97 -16.69 8.83 -0.71
C TRP A 97 -17.66 8.48 -1.83
N SER A 98 -18.09 7.22 -1.86
CA SER A 98 -19.17 6.75 -2.71
C SER A 98 -20.11 5.91 -1.85
N GLY A 99 -21.17 6.53 -1.34
CA GLY A 99 -22.03 5.90 -0.34
C GLY A 99 -21.27 5.69 0.97
N ASP A 100 -21.16 4.44 1.40
CA ASP A 100 -20.43 4.04 2.62
C ASP A 100 -19.00 3.56 2.33
N LYS A 101 -18.53 3.74 1.10
CA LYS A 101 -17.22 3.29 0.66
C LYS A 101 -16.30 4.46 0.38
N VAL A 102 -15.01 4.25 0.57
CA VAL A 102 -13.98 5.14 0.05
C VAL A 102 -13.42 4.53 -1.24
N VAL A 103 -13.38 5.35 -2.27
CA VAL A 103 -12.76 4.97 -3.55
C VAL A 103 -11.46 5.73 -3.68
N LEU A 104 -10.38 4.97 -3.86
CA LEU A 104 -9.06 5.55 -4.17
C LEU A 104 -8.85 5.47 -5.67
N THR A 105 -8.52 6.60 -6.28
CA THR A 105 -8.10 6.65 -7.66
C THR A 105 -6.60 6.89 -7.68
N ILE A 106 -5.87 5.95 -8.24
CA ILE A 106 -4.42 5.89 -8.17
C ILE A 106 -3.84 5.95 -9.58
N ASP A 107 -3.05 6.97 -9.86
CA ASP A 107 -2.32 7.11 -11.13
C ASP A 107 -1.00 6.35 -11.00
N SER A 108 -1.08 5.03 -11.10
CA SER A 108 0.04 4.12 -10.87
C SER A 108 0.81 3.85 -12.15
N GLU A 109 2.12 3.60 -12.00
CA GLU A 109 2.89 2.97 -13.05
C GLU A 109 2.31 1.60 -13.34
N GLU A 110 2.50 1.11 -14.56
CA GLU A 110 2.12 -0.26 -14.89
C GLU A 110 3.12 -1.24 -14.29
N ARG A 111 2.60 -2.33 -13.75
CA ARG A 111 3.45 -3.39 -13.23
C ARG A 111 4.21 -4.03 -14.38
N PRO A 112 5.55 -4.09 -14.31
CA PRO A 112 6.34 -4.76 -15.34
C PRO A 112 6.14 -6.27 -15.29
N SER A 113 6.42 -6.93 -16.41
CA SER A 113 6.46 -8.37 -16.46
C SER A 113 7.83 -8.82 -15.95
N PHE A 114 7.83 -9.71 -14.95
CA PHE A 114 9.05 -10.33 -14.45
C PHE A 114 9.10 -11.77 -14.96
N GLU A 115 10.16 -12.06 -15.68
CA GLU A 115 10.40 -13.42 -16.18
C GLU A 115 11.57 -14.09 -15.46
#